data_7e82099935194640517ccfc8ae64fab9
#
_entry.id   7e82099935194640517ccfc8ae64fab9
#
_cell.length_a   1.000
_cell.length_b   1.000
_cell.length_c   1.000
_cell.angle_alpha   90.00
_cell.angle_beta   90.00
_cell.angle_gamma   90.00
#
_symmetry.space_group_name_H-M   'P 1'
#
loop_
_entity.id
_entity.type
_entity.pdbx_description
1 polymer ?
#
loop_
_entity_poly.entity_id
_entity_poly.type
_entity_poly.pdbx_seq_one_letter_code
_entity_poly.pdbx_strand_id
1 'polypeptide(L)'
;LGLKEPLAAGKLSPETFPQLLPQTVLMAVEDLYDATSFVAGKSAEWGIDPARIVACGSSAGAITVLQGAYFIANENPLTAKLPDGFDYAGVISFAGAVVDMADDLTWKRAPAPIMLFHGDADSNVPYRALRMGGAGIFGSDYIARQLSDMKSPYYFYSVEGADHALATVPMNNYRDAIDQFLTQQVGERLPGHDRHEGALFQQPAAR
;
A
#
# COMPACT_ATOMS: atom_id res chain seq x y z
N LEU A 1 21.56 13.57 -1.56
CA LEU A 1 22.85 13.00 -1.12
C LEU A 1 23.15 13.18 0.37
N GLY A 2 22.31 13.92 1.14
CA GLY A 2 22.45 14.13 2.58
C GLY A 2 21.70 13.10 3.48
N LEU A 3 21.05 12.08 2.91
CA LEU A 3 20.19 11.13 3.62
C LEU A 3 20.95 9.94 4.24
N LYS A 4 22.20 9.69 3.85
CA LYS A 4 22.94 8.50 4.31
C LYS A 4 23.31 8.53 5.80
N GLU A 5 23.62 9.68 6.36
CA GLU A 5 24.04 9.79 7.76
C GLU A 5 22.88 9.75 8.78
N PRO A 6 21.74 10.45 8.58
CA PRO A 6 20.62 10.38 9.53
C PRO A 6 19.95 9.00 9.56
N LEU A 7 19.83 8.31 8.44
CA LEU A 7 19.25 6.95 8.37
C LEU A 7 20.17 5.90 9.00
N ALA A 8 21.49 5.99 8.76
CA ALA A 8 22.48 5.11 9.37
C ALA A 8 22.62 5.30 10.88
N ALA A 9 22.25 6.48 11.40
CA ALA A 9 22.33 6.81 12.82
C ALA A 9 21.05 6.44 13.62
N GLY A 10 20.00 5.92 12.98
CA GLY A 10 18.72 5.58 13.65
C GLY A 10 18.00 6.80 14.25
N LYS A 11 18.29 7.99 13.77
CA LYS A 11 17.78 9.25 14.34
C LYS A 11 16.62 9.83 13.53
N LEU A 12 15.51 9.11 13.45
CA LEU A 12 14.23 9.74 13.15
C LEU A 12 13.74 10.37 14.46
N SER A 13 14.00 11.65 14.67
CA SER A 13 13.38 12.43 15.74
C SER A 13 12.10 13.10 15.21
N PRO A 14 11.16 13.52 16.09
CA PRO A 14 10.00 14.31 15.68
C PRO A 14 10.36 15.56 14.87
N GLU A 15 11.59 16.06 15.02
CA GLU A 15 12.09 17.26 14.33
C GLU A 15 12.61 16.94 12.92
N THR A 16 13.20 15.76 12.72
CA THR A 16 13.75 15.33 11.42
C THR A 16 12.77 14.53 10.57
N PHE A 17 11.77 13.91 11.20
CA PHE A 17 10.77 13.09 10.56
C PHE A 17 10.03 13.81 9.41
N PRO A 18 9.44 15.03 9.62
CA PRO A 18 8.69 15.72 8.57
C PRO A 18 9.54 16.08 7.35
N GLN A 19 10.87 16.13 7.51
CA GLN A 19 11.79 16.50 6.45
C GLN A 19 12.34 15.29 5.67
N LEU A 20 12.59 14.19 6.36
CA LEU A 20 13.31 13.04 5.79
C LEU A 20 12.39 11.94 5.28
N LEU A 21 11.35 11.57 6.03
CA LEU A 21 10.51 10.42 5.66
C LEU A 21 9.70 10.68 4.38
N PRO A 22 9.03 11.83 4.18
CA PRO A 22 8.29 12.08 2.95
C PRO A 22 9.19 12.06 1.72
N GLN A 23 10.40 12.61 1.80
CA GLN A 23 11.36 12.59 0.69
C GLN A 23 11.83 11.16 0.37
N THR A 24 12.12 10.37 1.39
CA THR A 24 12.53 8.97 1.21
C THR A 24 11.41 8.14 0.58
N VAL A 25 10.17 8.33 1.05
CA VAL A 25 9.00 7.66 0.49
C VAL A 25 8.75 8.10 -0.95
N LEU A 26 8.89 9.39 -1.26
CA LEU A 26 8.76 9.91 -2.62
C LEU A 26 9.77 9.25 -3.58
N MET A 27 11.04 9.15 -3.19
CA MET A 27 12.08 8.47 -3.99
C MET A 27 11.75 6.99 -4.20
N ALA A 28 11.28 6.30 -3.16
CA ALA A 28 10.91 4.88 -3.27
C ALA A 28 9.70 4.66 -4.18
N VAL A 29 8.72 5.57 -4.16
CA VAL A 29 7.57 5.52 -5.09
C VAL A 29 8.00 5.86 -6.52
N GLU A 30 8.95 6.77 -6.69
CA GLU A 30 9.54 7.08 -7.99
C GLU A 30 10.19 5.83 -8.60
N ASP A 31 11.02 5.11 -7.84
CA ASP A 31 11.63 3.85 -8.27
C ASP A 31 10.58 2.76 -8.55
N LEU A 32 9.53 2.67 -7.72
CA LEU A 32 8.42 1.74 -7.95
C LEU A 32 7.72 2.03 -9.30
N TYR A 33 7.46 3.29 -9.62
CA TYR A 33 6.79 3.67 -10.85
C TYR A 33 7.69 3.46 -12.08
N ASP A 34 8.99 3.74 -11.97
CA ASP A 34 9.95 3.45 -13.04
C ASP A 34 10.02 1.93 -13.32
N ALA A 35 10.08 1.10 -12.28
CA ALA A 35 10.03 -0.35 -12.40
C ALA A 35 8.71 -0.84 -13.00
N THR A 36 7.57 -0.28 -12.57
CA THR A 36 6.24 -0.61 -13.10
C THR A 36 6.13 -0.27 -14.57
N SER A 37 6.59 0.91 -14.98
CA SER A 37 6.59 1.34 -16.38
C SER A 37 7.51 0.48 -17.26
N PHE A 38 8.66 0.08 -16.72
CA PHE A 38 9.54 -0.86 -17.40
C PHE A 38 8.86 -2.21 -17.63
N VAL A 39 8.23 -2.80 -16.60
CA VAL A 39 7.52 -4.07 -16.71
C VAL A 39 6.34 -3.96 -17.68
N ALA A 40 5.54 -2.90 -17.58
CA ALA A 40 4.43 -2.63 -18.50
C ALA A 40 4.92 -2.46 -19.94
N GLY A 41 6.04 -1.79 -20.16
CA GLY A 41 6.67 -1.64 -21.46
C GLY A 41 7.21 -2.95 -22.06
N LYS A 42 7.46 -3.96 -21.24
CA LYS A 42 7.89 -5.31 -21.64
C LYS A 42 6.73 -6.29 -21.81
N SER A 43 5.50 -5.86 -21.65
CA SER A 43 4.31 -6.71 -21.64
C SER A 43 4.18 -7.62 -22.85
N ALA A 44 4.38 -7.11 -24.05
CA ALA A 44 4.32 -7.91 -25.28
C ALA A 44 5.47 -8.94 -25.39
N GLU A 45 6.68 -8.56 -24.94
CA GLU A 45 7.86 -9.43 -24.99
C GLU A 45 7.75 -10.57 -23.96
N TRP A 46 7.21 -10.28 -22.78
CA TRP A 46 7.14 -11.23 -21.66
C TRP A 46 5.80 -11.94 -21.52
N GLY A 47 4.82 -11.62 -22.35
CA GLY A 47 3.47 -12.18 -22.26
C GLY A 47 2.72 -11.75 -21.00
N ILE A 48 2.97 -10.54 -20.52
CA ILE A 48 2.34 -9.97 -19.32
C ILE A 48 1.15 -9.12 -19.77
N ASP A 49 0.05 -9.21 -19.02
CA ASP A 49 -1.06 -8.27 -19.13
C ASP A 49 -0.84 -7.10 -18.18
N PRO A 50 -0.57 -5.87 -18.67
CA PRO A 50 -0.35 -4.70 -17.81
C PRO A 50 -1.53 -4.38 -16.90
N ALA A 51 -2.75 -4.72 -17.30
CA ALA A 51 -3.95 -4.52 -16.49
C ALA A 51 -4.03 -5.48 -15.28
N ARG A 52 -3.11 -6.45 -15.20
CA ARG A 52 -3.05 -7.46 -14.12
C ARG A 52 -1.82 -7.32 -13.24
N ILE A 53 -1.11 -6.21 -13.30
CA ILE A 53 0.04 -5.94 -12.42
C ILE A 53 -0.46 -5.67 -11.01
N VAL A 54 0.06 -6.42 -10.04
CA VAL A 54 -0.17 -6.25 -8.61
C VAL A 54 1.12 -5.77 -7.94
N ALA A 55 1.02 -4.72 -7.14
CA ALA A 55 2.15 -4.27 -6.31
C ALA A 55 2.09 -4.95 -4.93
N CYS A 56 3.22 -5.53 -4.50
CA CYS A 56 3.33 -6.19 -3.19
C CYS A 56 4.57 -5.70 -2.45
N GLY A 57 4.43 -5.45 -1.16
CA GLY A 57 5.54 -4.97 -0.35
C GLY A 57 5.45 -5.35 1.12
N SER A 58 6.61 -5.37 1.78
CA SER A 58 6.76 -5.65 3.21
C SER A 58 7.48 -4.50 3.90
N SER A 59 7.01 -4.08 5.09
CA SER A 59 7.62 -3.00 5.89
C SER A 59 7.80 -1.72 5.07
N ALA A 60 9.01 -1.24 4.86
CA ALA A 60 9.29 -0.08 3.99
C ALA A 60 8.75 -0.25 2.56
N GLY A 61 8.83 -1.48 2.00
CA GLY A 61 8.23 -1.80 0.71
C GLY A 61 6.69 -1.74 0.73
N ALA A 62 6.07 -2.09 1.86
CA ALA A 62 4.63 -1.96 2.04
C ALA A 62 4.19 -0.48 2.11
N ILE A 63 4.99 0.38 2.75
CA ILE A 63 4.80 1.83 2.72
C ILE A 63 4.89 2.32 1.26
N THR A 64 5.89 1.87 0.52
CA THR A 64 6.10 2.27 -0.88
C THR A 64 4.90 1.92 -1.77
N VAL A 65 4.39 0.67 -1.70
CA VAL A 65 3.27 0.25 -2.57
C VAL A 65 1.94 0.88 -2.16
N LEU A 66 1.69 1.08 -0.86
CA LEU A 66 0.51 1.82 -0.38
C LEU A 66 0.56 3.29 -0.79
N GLN A 67 1.72 3.93 -0.64
CA GLN A 67 1.91 5.31 -1.08
C GLN A 67 1.72 5.46 -2.58
N GLY A 68 2.23 4.51 -3.37
CA GLY A 68 2.01 4.47 -4.81
C GLY A 68 0.52 4.41 -5.16
N ALA A 69 -0.24 3.51 -4.52
CA ALA A 69 -1.69 3.44 -4.72
C ALA A 69 -2.41 4.73 -4.28
N TYR A 70 -1.97 5.32 -3.16
CA TYR A 70 -2.50 6.59 -2.67
C TYR A 70 -2.24 7.74 -3.67
N PHE A 71 -1.05 7.81 -4.24
CA PHE A 71 -0.69 8.80 -5.24
C PHE A 71 -1.49 8.64 -6.54
N ILE A 72 -1.71 7.41 -7.00
CA ILE A 72 -2.56 7.14 -8.17
C ILE A 72 -4.01 7.58 -7.89
N ALA A 73 -4.56 7.24 -6.72
CA ALA A 73 -5.92 7.61 -6.33
C ALA A 73 -6.11 9.13 -6.20
N ASN A 74 -5.04 9.88 -5.91
CA ASN A 74 -5.04 11.33 -5.73
C ASN A 74 -4.48 12.12 -6.94
N GLU A 75 -4.17 11.44 -8.05
CA GLU A 75 -3.63 12.09 -9.26
C GLU A 75 -2.36 12.91 -8.97
N ASN A 76 -1.46 12.34 -8.13
CA ASN A 76 -0.20 12.98 -7.82
C ASN A 76 0.63 13.17 -9.10
N PRO A 77 1.34 14.30 -9.30
CA PRO A 77 2.15 14.54 -10.50
C PRO A 77 3.17 13.43 -10.82
N LEU A 78 3.65 12.70 -9.82
CA LEU A 78 4.58 11.58 -10.00
C LEU A 78 3.98 10.44 -10.85
N THR A 79 2.64 10.32 -10.90
CA THR A 79 1.95 9.32 -11.74
C THR A 79 2.19 9.51 -13.23
N ALA A 80 2.70 10.66 -13.66
CA ALA A 80 3.13 10.88 -15.05
C ALA A 80 4.26 9.94 -15.50
N LYS A 81 4.94 9.25 -14.57
CA LYS A 81 5.92 8.20 -14.87
C LYS A 81 5.26 6.87 -15.29
N LEU A 82 3.99 6.66 -14.97
CA LEU A 82 3.25 5.45 -15.33
C LEU A 82 2.65 5.59 -16.75
N PRO A 83 2.33 4.49 -17.42
CA PRO A 83 1.55 4.52 -18.65
C PRO A 83 0.23 5.27 -18.47
N ASP A 84 -0.26 5.93 -19.51
CA ASP A 84 -1.52 6.67 -19.48
C ASP A 84 -2.68 5.79 -18.99
N GLY A 85 -3.39 6.28 -17.97
CA GLY A 85 -4.53 5.58 -17.38
C GLY A 85 -4.17 4.31 -16.59
N PHE A 86 -2.88 4.10 -16.28
CA PHE A 86 -2.45 2.94 -15.49
C PHE A 86 -3.04 2.97 -14.07
N ASP A 87 -3.47 1.80 -13.62
CA ASP A 87 -3.73 1.51 -12.22
C ASP A 87 -3.28 0.08 -11.91
N TYR A 88 -2.89 -0.20 -10.67
CA TYR A 88 -2.62 -1.57 -10.25
C TYR A 88 -3.91 -2.40 -10.25
N ALA A 89 -3.81 -3.69 -10.58
CA ALA A 89 -4.92 -4.63 -10.42
C ALA A 89 -5.25 -4.89 -8.94
N GLY A 90 -4.27 -4.72 -8.08
CA GLY A 90 -4.38 -4.80 -6.64
C GLY A 90 -3.09 -4.41 -5.94
N VAL A 91 -3.16 -4.16 -4.64
CA VAL A 91 -2.00 -3.85 -3.79
C VAL A 91 -2.00 -4.76 -2.57
N ILE A 92 -0.86 -5.36 -2.25
CA ILE A 92 -0.69 -6.23 -1.07
C ILE A 92 0.36 -5.61 -0.16
N SER A 93 -0.01 -5.36 1.09
CA SER A 93 0.82 -4.68 2.08
C SER A 93 1.01 -5.53 3.32
N PHE A 94 2.26 -5.80 3.69
CA PHE A 94 2.64 -6.47 4.94
C PHE A 94 3.26 -5.47 5.89
N ALA A 95 2.52 -5.04 6.91
CA ALA A 95 2.92 -4.04 7.92
C ALA A 95 3.33 -2.70 7.28
N GLY A 96 2.43 -2.11 6.49
CA GLY A 96 2.64 -0.84 5.81
C GLY A 96 1.82 0.32 6.36
N ALA A 97 2.07 1.50 5.80
CA ALA A 97 1.37 2.74 6.10
C ALA A 97 1.40 3.68 4.89
N VAL A 98 0.57 4.72 4.91
CA VAL A 98 0.67 5.89 4.03
C VAL A 98 1.22 7.07 4.82
N VAL A 99 2.10 7.84 4.22
CA VAL A 99 2.66 9.08 4.77
C VAL A 99 2.03 10.25 4.05
N ASP A 100 1.49 11.22 4.79
CA ASP A 100 0.95 12.45 4.22
C ASP A 100 1.43 13.68 5.03
N MET A 101 1.57 14.81 4.33
CA MET A 101 1.87 16.12 4.92
C MET A 101 0.56 16.84 5.30
N ALA A 102 -0.40 16.07 5.81
CA ALA A 102 -1.67 16.52 6.35
C ALA A 102 -2.01 15.74 7.64
N ASP A 103 -2.94 16.25 8.42
CA ASP A 103 -3.40 15.59 9.66
C ASP A 103 -4.36 14.42 9.36
N ASP A 104 -4.76 14.24 8.11
CA ASP A 104 -5.66 13.17 7.67
C ASP A 104 -5.41 12.76 6.21
N LEU A 105 -5.77 11.53 5.84
CA LEU A 105 -5.77 11.08 4.45
C LEU A 105 -7.02 11.58 3.73
N THR A 106 -6.84 12.03 2.50
CA THR A 106 -7.93 12.37 1.60
C THR A 106 -7.79 11.58 0.31
N TRP A 107 -8.89 11.00 -0.17
CA TRP A 107 -8.91 10.20 -1.38
C TRP A 107 -9.81 10.88 -2.43
N LYS A 108 -9.25 11.26 -3.58
CA LYS A 108 -10.04 11.80 -4.70
C LYS A 108 -10.92 10.73 -5.35
N ARG A 109 -10.43 9.49 -5.39
CA ARG A 109 -11.18 8.31 -5.86
C ARG A 109 -10.80 7.06 -5.08
N ALA A 110 -11.61 6.03 -5.19
CA ALA A 110 -11.26 4.73 -4.65
C ALA A 110 -9.97 4.21 -5.29
N PRO A 111 -8.99 3.73 -4.50
CA PRO A 111 -7.80 3.07 -5.03
C PRO A 111 -8.12 1.70 -5.63
N ALA A 112 -7.13 1.07 -6.26
CA ALA A 112 -7.16 -0.35 -6.57
C ALA A 112 -7.49 -1.17 -5.31
N PRO A 113 -8.06 -2.39 -5.43
CA PRO A 113 -8.29 -3.27 -4.28
C PRO A 113 -7.02 -3.46 -3.45
N ILE A 114 -7.14 -3.34 -2.12
CA ILE A 114 -5.99 -3.41 -1.21
C ILE A 114 -6.14 -4.58 -0.25
N MET A 115 -5.07 -5.39 -0.12
CA MET A 115 -4.95 -6.41 0.92
C MET A 115 -3.91 -5.98 1.95
N LEU A 116 -4.31 -5.94 3.21
CA LEU A 116 -3.52 -5.45 4.32
C LEU A 116 -3.28 -6.59 5.33
N PHE A 117 -2.04 -6.75 5.78
CA PHE A 117 -1.67 -7.56 6.94
C PHE A 117 -0.93 -6.68 7.94
N HIS A 118 -1.36 -6.65 9.20
CA HIS A 118 -0.69 -5.83 10.21
C HIS A 118 -0.91 -6.38 11.61
N GLY A 119 0.14 -6.45 12.42
CA GLY A 119 0.06 -6.75 13.83
C GLY A 119 -0.35 -5.51 14.62
N ASP A 120 -1.27 -5.64 15.56
CA ASP A 120 -1.77 -4.49 16.34
C ASP A 120 -0.79 -4.02 17.43
N ALA A 121 0.24 -4.82 17.73
CA ALA A 121 1.37 -4.49 18.61
C ALA A 121 2.63 -4.04 17.85
N ASP A 122 2.53 -3.74 16.54
CA ASP A 122 3.66 -3.24 15.74
C ASP A 122 4.14 -1.89 16.27
N SER A 123 5.40 -1.85 16.74
CA SER A 123 6.05 -0.66 17.25
C SER A 123 6.96 0.05 16.23
N ASN A 124 7.19 -0.55 15.06
CA ASN A 124 8.06 0.00 14.02
C ASN A 124 7.27 0.81 12.99
N VAL A 125 6.16 0.24 12.51
CA VAL A 125 5.22 0.92 11.61
C VAL A 125 3.89 1.07 12.34
N PRO A 126 3.36 2.29 12.51
CA PRO A 126 2.12 2.51 13.22
C PRO A 126 0.97 1.67 12.65
N TYR A 127 0.32 0.86 13.49
CA TYR A 127 -0.88 0.11 13.12
C TYR A 127 -2.07 1.03 12.86
N ARG A 128 -2.20 2.11 13.66
CA ARG A 128 -3.23 3.16 13.54
C ARG A 128 -2.65 4.40 12.86
N ALA A 129 -3.08 5.58 13.28
CA ALA A 129 -2.51 6.84 12.81
C ALA A 129 -1.57 7.44 13.86
N LEU A 130 -0.39 7.88 13.43
CA LEU A 130 0.51 8.73 14.19
C LEU A 130 0.53 10.12 13.55
N ARG A 131 -0.01 11.12 14.25
CA ARG A 131 -0.09 12.51 13.76
C ARG A 131 0.94 13.37 14.47
N MET A 132 1.57 14.28 13.72
CA MET A 132 2.68 15.13 14.22
C MET A 132 2.50 16.60 13.82
N GLY A 133 1.26 17.10 13.86
CA GLY A 133 0.96 18.51 13.57
C GLY A 133 1.25 18.89 12.11
N GLY A 134 0.33 18.62 11.20
CA GLY A 134 0.48 18.91 9.77
C GLY A 134 1.19 17.82 8.96
N ALA A 135 1.49 16.68 9.59
CA ALA A 135 1.98 15.47 8.92
C ALA A 135 1.53 14.22 9.69
N GLY A 136 1.42 13.09 9.01
CA GLY A 136 1.04 11.83 9.64
C GLY A 136 1.56 10.59 8.94
N ILE A 137 1.61 9.49 9.72
CA ILE A 137 1.76 8.12 9.23
C ILE A 137 0.45 7.41 9.55
N PHE A 138 -0.18 6.88 8.52
CA PHE A 138 -1.49 6.27 8.61
C PHE A 138 -1.37 4.78 8.32
N GLY A 139 -1.44 3.96 9.38
CA GLY A 139 -1.27 2.52 9.30
C GLY A 139 -2.49 1.77 8.78
N SER A 140 -2.38 0.45 8.71
CA SER A 140 -3.35 -0.40 8.03
C SER A 140 -4.75 -0.34 8.64
N ASP A 141 -4.91 -0.25 9.98
CA ASP A 141 -6.23 -0.10 10.62
C ASP A 141 -6.91 1.20 10.20
N TYR A 142 -6.14 2.29 10.13
CA TYR A 142 -6.66 3.58 9.69
C TYR A 142 -7.09 3.55 8.21
N ILE A 143 -6.23 3.01 7.35
CA ILE A 143 -6.52 2.86 5.92
C ILE A 143 -7.76 1.98 5.70
N ALA A 144 -7.85 0.84 6.39
CA ALA A 144 -8.98 -0.07 6.26
C ALA A 144 -10.32 0.60 6.63
N ARG A 145 -10.35 1.44 7.68
CA ARG A 145 -11.54 2.23 8.05
C ARG A 145 -11.95 3.20 6.95
N GLN A 146 -10.99 3.94 6.39
CA GLN A 146 -11.26 4.87 5.29
C GLN A 146 -11.77 4.13 4.04
N LEU A 147 -11.17 3.00 3.69
CA LEU A 147 -11.63 2.18 2.56
C LEU A 147 -13.07 1.65 2.80
N SER A 148 -13.39 1.27 4.05
CA SER A 148 -14.73 0.86 4.45
C SER A 148 -15.76 1.99 4.27
N ASP A 149 -15.42 3.20 4.73
CA ASP A 149 -16.29 4.37 4.62
C ASP A 149 -16.54 4.75 3.14
N MET A 150 -15.54 4.55 2.29
CA MET A 150 -15.61 4.77 0.84
C MET A 150 -16.30 3.62 0.09
N LYS A 151 -16.63 2.52 0.75
CA LYS A 151 -17.10 1.27 0.14
C LYS A 151 -16.13 0.74 -0.95
N SER A 152 -14.84 0.97 -0.76
CA SER A 152 -13.78 0.46 -1.64
C SER A 152 -13.43 -0.98 -1.26
N PRO A 153 -13.17 -1.90 -2.22
CA PRO A 153 -12.81 -3.28 -1.90
C PRO A 153 -11.48 -3.34 -1.14
N TYR A 154 -11.48 -4.03 -0.01
CA TYR A 154 -10.24 -4.32 0.74
C TYR A 154 -10.35 -5.62 1.51
N TYR A 155 -9.18 -6.18 1.86
CA TYR A 155 -9.01 -7.32 2.77
C TYR A 155 -8.09 -6.87 3.89
N PHE A 156 -8.46 -7.08 5.14
CA PHE A 156 -7.63 -6.70 6.27
C PHE A 156 -7.48 -7.85 7.27
N TYR A 157 -6.24 -8.31 7.41
CA TYR A 157 -5.79 -9.27 8.40
C TYR A 157 -5.10 -8.55 9.54
N SER A 158 -5.87 -8.19 10.57
CA SER A 158 -5.37 -7.68 11.84
C SER A 158 -5.01 -8.85 12.73
N VAL A 159 -3.75 -8.94 13.16
CA VAL A 159 -3.26 -10.03 14.01
C VAL A 159 -2.99 -9.50 15.41
N GLU A 160 -3.82 -9.97 16.36
CA GLU A 160 -3.76 -9.55 17.77
C GLU A 160 -2.43 -9.93 18.41
N GLY A 161 -1.80 -8.98 19.10
CA GLY A 161 -0.53 -9.15 19.81
C GLY A 161 0.69 -9.36 18.91
N ALA A 162 0.53 -9.39 17.58
CA ALA A 162 1.66 -9.52 16.67
C ALA A 162 2.43 -8.20 16.54
N ASP A 163 3.74 -8.31 16.54
CA ASP A 163 4.67 -7.20 16.32
C ASP A 163 5.06 -7.06 14.84
N HIS A 164 6.08 -6.26 14.56
CA HIS A 164 6.58 -6.02 13.20
C HIS A 164 7.12 -7.26 12.48
N ALA A 165 7.43 -8.34 13.20
CA ALA A 165 7.87 -9.59 12.59
C ALA A 165 6.80 -10.19 11.66
N LEU A 166 5.52 -9.83 11.86
CA LEU A 166 4.44 -10.19 10.94
C LEU A 166 4.73 -9.78 9.49
N ALA A 167 5.51 -8.73 9.25
CA ALA A 167 5.87 -8.28 7.92
C ALA A 167 6.53 -9.37 7.04
N THR A 168 7.11 -10.41 7.65
CA THR A 168 7.80 -11.52 6.95
C THR A 168 6.96 -12.80 6.83
N VAL A 169 5.81 -12.85 7.49
CA VAL A 169 5.03 -14.09 7.71
C VAL A 169 4.01 -14.38 6.58
N PRO A 170 3.30 -13.38 5.98
CA PRO A 170 2.12 -13.67 5.17
C PRO A 170 2.40 -14.52 3.94
N MET A 171 3.55 -14.36 3.27
CA MET A 171 3.91 -15.16 2.10
C MET A 171 4.07 -16.66 2.40
N ASN A 172 4.30 -17.02 3.66
CA ASN A 172 4.41 -18.43 4.08
C ASN A 172 3.09 -18.95 4.66
N ASN A 173 2.43 -18.16 5.51
CA ASN A 173 1.32 -18.63 6.36
C ASN A 173 -0.07 -18.28 5.83
N TYR A 174 -0.18 -17.27 4.93
CA TYR A 174 -1.47 -16.76 4.42
C TYR A 174 -1.56 -16.87 2.90
N ARG A 175 -0.88 -17.84 2.31
CA ARG A 175 -0.81 -18.04 0.86
C ARG A 175 -2.19 -18.22 0.24
N ASP A 176 -3.05 -19.05 0.85
CA ASP A 176 -4.40 -19.29 0.35
C ASP A 176 -5.25 -18.01 0.32
N ALA A 177 -5.09 -17.15 1.32
CA ALA A 177 -5.78 -15.87 1.38
C ALA A 177 -5.28 -14.90 0.28
N ILE A 178 -3.97 -14.90 0.03
CA ILE A 178 -3.37 -14.11 -1.05
C ILE A 178 -3.85 -14.63 -2.41
N ASP A 179 -3.86 -15.95 -2.62
CA ASP A 179 -4.34 -16.57 -3.86
C ASP A 179 -5.83 -16.28 -4.10
N GLN A 180 -6.64 -16.28 -3.03
CA GLN A 180 -8.05 -15.90 -3.10
C GLN A 180 -8.21 -14.42 -3.51
N PHE A 181 -7.44 -13.51 -2.90
CA PHE A 181 -7.44 -12.09 -3.27
C PHE A 181 -7.06 -11.90 -4.74
N LEU A 182 -5.97 -12.54 -5.19
CA LEU A 182 -5.52 -12.46 -6.57
C LEU A 182 -6.56 -13.01 -7.54
N THR A 183 -7.21 -14.13 -7.21
CA THR A 183 -8.23 -14.73 -8.07
C THR A 183 -9.46 -13.84 -8.17
N GLN A 184 -9.97 -13.32 -7.05
CA GLN A 184 -11.20 -12.52 -7.02
C GLN A 184 -11.01 -11.11 -7.56
N GLN A 185 -9.90 -10.44 -7.23
CA GLN A 185 -9.72 -9.04 -7.58
C GLN A 185 -8.94 -8.83 -8.88
N VAL A 186 -8.07 -9.76 -9.25
CA VAL A 186 -7.25 -9.68 -10.46
C VAL A 186 -7.80 -10.56 -11.57
N GLY A 187 -8.29 -11.76 -11.24
CA GLY A 187 -8.86 -12.71 -12.21
C GLY A 187 -10.18 -12.24 -12.82
N GLU A 188 -11.02 -11.55 -12.06
CA GLU A 188 -12.35 -11.07 -12.48
C GLU A 188 -12.31 -9.75 -13.28
N ARG A 189 -11.17 -9.09 -13.39
CA ARG A 189 -10.98 -7.89 -14.24
C ARG A 189 -10.87 -8.27 -15.74
N LEU A 190 -11.77 -9.09 -16.24
CA LEU A 190 -11.93 -9.26 -17.69
C LEU A 190 -12.57 -7.99 -18.28
N PRO A 191 -12.13 -7.53 -19.47
CA PRO A 191 -12.70 -6.35 -20.13
C PRO A 191 -14.21 -6.56 -20.34
N GLY A 192 -15.02 -5.69 -19.69
CA GLY A 192 -16.47 -5.67 -19.89
C GLY A 192 -17.34 -6.01 -18.69
N HIS A 193 -16.79 -6.25 -17.50
CA HIS A 193 -17.62 -6.42 -16.30
C HIS A 193 -17.67 -5.13 -15.47
N ASP A 194 -18.85 -4.52 -15.48
CA ASP A 194 -19.23 -3.47 -14.54
C ASP A 194 -19.04 -3.94 -13.10
N ARG A 195 -18.58 -3.01 -12.25
CA ARG A 195 -18.34 -3.22 -10.82
C ARG A 195 -19.61 -3.73 -10.16
N HIS A 196 -19.71 -5.02 -9.94
CA HIS A 196 -20.67 -5.56 -9.00
C HIS A 196 -20.22 -5.20 -7.58
N GLU A 197 -21.14 -4.70 -6.78
CA GLU A 197 -20.98 -4.35 -5.37
C GLU A 197 -20.23 -5.46 -4.62
N GLY A 198 -18.97 -5.19 -4.29
CA GLY A 198 -18.11 -6.14 -3.61
C GLY A 198 -18.61 -6.39 -2.19
N ALA A 199 -18.84 -7.64 -1.88
CA ALA A 199 -19.15 -8.08 -0.52
C ALA A 199 -17.99 -7.68 0.41
N LEU A 200 -18.31 -6.89 1.45
CA LEU A 200 -17.43 -6.58 2.56
C LEU A 200 -17.17 -7.86 3.35
N PHE A 201 -16.05 -8.51 3.14
CA PHE A 201 -15.61 -9.61 3.99
C PHE A 201 -14.84 -9.03 5.19
N GLN A 202 -15.56 -8.74 6.26
CA GLN A 202 -14.98 -8.71 7.60
C GLN A 202 -14.73 -10.16 8.00
N GLN A 203 -13.49 -10.60 8.05
CA GLN A 203 -13.19 -11.88 8.68
C GLN A 203 -13.16 -11.73 10.21
N PRO A 204 -13.72 -12.70 10.95
CA PRO A 204 -13.64 -12.72 12.40
C PRO A 204 -12.16 -12.86 12.82
N ALA A 205 -11.80 -12.19 13.93
CA ALA A 205 -10.52 -12.33 14.58
C ALA A 205 -10.16 -13.81 14.70
N ALA A 206 -9.02 -14.20 14.13
CA ALA A 206 -8.46 -15.52 14.33
C ALA A 206 -8.18 -15.68 15.84
N ARG A 207 -8.78 -16.72 16.45
CA ARG A 207 -8.54 -17.13 17.86
C ARG A 207 -7.18 -17.79 17.98
#